data_ac748251c429cce7ed3e7f0397bd7743
#
_entry.id   ac748251c429cce7ed3e7f0397bd7743
#
_cell.length_a   1.000
_cell.length_b   1.000
_cell.length_c   1.000
_cell.angle_alpha   90.00
_cell.angle_beta   90.00
_cell.angle_gamma   90.00
#
_symmetry.space_group_name_H-M   'P 1'
#
loop_
_entity.id
_entity.type
_entity.pdbx_description
1 polymer ?
#
loop_
_entity_poly.entity_id
_entity_poly.type
_entity_poly.pdbx_seq_one_letter_code
_entity_poly.pdbx_strand_id
1 'polypeptide(L)'
;MASDILIAFVSFAAVTLFTPGPNNMMLMTSGLNFGFRRTLPHLLGVALGFSLIVLLVGVGIGAALTSYPRVYAVMQWGGVAYLLYLAWAIATSGPPTRDGEGRGQPMTFLGAAAFQWINPKGWVMAVGAVTTFASLAAFPLNIATMCAVFGVLGLASSGVWVLFGQALRRLL
;
A
#
# COMPACT_ATOMS: atom_id res chain seq x y z
N MET A 1 16.82 -18.55 16.25
CA MET A 1 15.49 -18.09 16.74
C MET A 1 15.18 -16.66 16.32
N ALA A 2 15.89 -15.60 16.73
CA ALA A 2 15.58 -14.23 16.28
C ALA A 2 15.79 -14.03 14.77
N SER A 3 16.83 -14.62 14.20
CA SER A 3 17.08 -14.62 12.74
C SER A 3 15.97 -15.29 11.95
N ASP A 4 15.43 -16.38 12.43
CA ASP A 4 14.40 -17.15 11.72
C ASP A 4 13.07 -16.41 11.70
N ILE A 5 12.73 -15.74 12.82
CA ILE A 5 11.55 -14.87 12.91
C ILE A 5 11.71 -13.66 11.97
N LEU A 6 12.90 -13.06 11.90
CA LEU A 6 13.16 -11.95 11.00
C LEU A 6 13.04 -12.38 9.53
N ILE A 7 13.61 -13.53 9.15
CA ILE A 7 13.50 -14.06 7.79
C ILE A 7 12.03 -14.34 7.45
N ALA A 8 11.28 -14.97 8.36
CA ALA A 8 9.86 -15.23 8.17
C ALA A 8 9.07 -13.92 8.00
N PHE A 9 9.36 -12.90 8.81
CA PHE A 9 8.73 -11.59 8.71
C PHE A 9 9.06 -10.87 7.40
N VAL A 10 10.34 -10.85 6.99
CA VAL A 10 10.76 -10.25 5.70
C VAL A 10 10.08 -10.96 4.53
N SER A 11 9.99 -12.30 4.57
CA SER A 11 9.30 -13.09 3.56
C SER A 11 7.80 -12.76 3.51
N PHE A 12 7.14 -12.68 4.67
CA PHE A 12 5.74 -12.26 4.76
C PHE A 12 5.55 -10.86 4.17
N ALA A 13 6.38 -9.89 4.55
CA ALA A 13 6.31 -8.52 4.06
C ALA A 13 6.54 -8.46 2.54
N ALA A 14 7.53 -9.17 2.01
CA ALA A 14 7.79 -9.23 0.58
C ALA A 14 6.60 -9.82 -0.18
N VAL A 15 6.13 -11.01 0.19
CA VAL A 15 5.00 -11.66 -0.48
C VAL A 15 3.76 -10.76 -0.46
N THR A 16 3.40 -10.21 0.69
CA THR A 16 2.18 -9.42 0.82
C THR A 16 2.26 -8.07 0.09
N LEU A 17 3.41 -7.40 0.10
CA LEU A 17 3.59 -6.12 -0.60
C LEU A 17 3.64 -6.28 -2.12
N PHE A 18 4.30 -7.33 -2.63
CA PHE A 18 4.41 -7.55 -4.08
C PHE A 18 3.18 -8.22 -4.69
N THR A 19 2.33 -8.87 -3.89
CA THR A 19 1.07 -9.45 -4.38
C THR A 19 0.14 -8.35 -4.90
N PRO A 20 -0.49 -8.56 -6.08
CA PRO A 20 -1.46 -7.60 -6.63
C PRO A 20 -2.51 -7.18 -5.59
N GLY A 21 -2.83 -5.89 -5.58
CA GLY A 21 -3.81 -5.31 -4.68
C GLY A 21 -4.09 -3.86 -5.06
N PRO A 22 -5.00 -3.18 -4.33
CA PRO A 22 -5.45 -1.83 -4.66
C PRO A 22 -4.32 -0.85 -4.93
N ASN A 23 -3.40 -0.71 -4.00
CA ASN A 23 -2.23 0.19 -4.14
C ASN A 23 -1.40 -0.13 -5.37
N ASN A 24 -1.11 -1.41 -5.60
CA ASN A 24 -0.24 -1.85 -6.68
C ASN A 24 -0.88 -1.57 -8.04
N MET A 25 -2.18 -1.82 -8.18
CA MET A 25 -2.93 -1.50 -9.40
C MET A 25 -3.01 0.01 -9.66
N MET A 26 -3.23 0.80 -8.60
CA MET A 26 -3.24 2.27 -8.71
C MET A 26 -1.87 2.82 -9.10
N LEU A 27 -0.78 2.29 -8.52
CA LEU A 27 0.59 2.68 -8.85
C LEU A 27 0.97 2.28 -10.27
N MET A 28 0.59 1.08 -10.70
CA MET A 28 0.78 0.62 -12.09
C MET A 28 0.04 1.54 -13.06
N THR A 29 -1.23 1.86 -12.80
CA THR A 29 -2.01 2.78 -13.61
C THR A 29 -1.42 4.19 -13.63
N SER A 30 -0.93 4.68 -12.49
CA SER A 30 -0.22 5.96 -12.42
C SER A 30 1.07 5.93 -13.24
N GLY A 31 1.85 4.85 -13.17
CA GLY A 31 3.05 4.66 -13.97
C GLY A 31 2.77 4.63 -15.48
N LEU A 32 1.70 3.94 -15.87
CA LEU A 32 1.21 3.87 -17.25
C LEU A 32 0.84 5.26 -17.78
N ASN A 33 0.06 6.03 -17.03
CA ASN A 33 -0.49 7.30 -17.49
C ASN A 33 0.50 8.47 -17.37
N PHE A 34 1.29 8.53 -16.29
CA PHE A 34 2.08 9.71 -15.92
C PHE A 34 3.59 9.48 -15.90
N GLY A 35 4.03 8.22 -15.94
CA GLY A 35 5.44 7.84 -15.81
C GLY A 35 5.94 7.93 -14.37
N PHE A 36 7.18 7.45 -14.17
CA PHE A 36 7.76 7.27 -12.83
C PHE A 36 7.88 8.57 -12.03
N ARG A 37 8.48 9.61 -12.64
CA ARG A 37 8.77 10.87 -11.94
C ARG A 37 7.51 11.56 -11.39
N ARG A 38 6.45 11.63 -12.19
CA ARG A 38 5.19 12.26 -11.76
C ARG A 38 4.44 11.42 -10.73
N THR A 39 4.69 10.11 -10.69
CA THR A 39 4.07 9.18 -9.74
C THR A 39 4.80 9.11 -8.38
N LEU A 40 5.98 9.71 -8.23
CA LEU A 40 6.75 9.69 -6.98
C LEU A 40 5.95 10.12 -5.74
N PRO A 41 5.17 11.23 -5.75
CA PRO A 41 4.36 11.60 -4.59
C PRO A 41 3.35 10.54 -4.20
N HIS A 42 2.68 9.91 -5.18
CA HIS A 42 1.76 8.80 -4.96
C HIS A 42 2.48 7.60 -4.32
N LEU A 43 3.62 7.19 -4.88
CA LEU A 43 4.44 6.09 -4.37
C LEU A 43 4.86 6.31 -2.92
N LEU A 44 5.39 7.49 -2.61
CA LEU A 44 5.81 7.86 -1.27
C LEU A 44 4.62 7.88 -0.29
N GLY A 45 3.47 8.39 -0.73
CA GLY A 45 2.24 8.40 0.06
C GLY A 45 1.76 6.99 0.42
N VAL A 46 1.83 6.04 -0.53
CA VAL A 46 1.50 4.63 -0.26
C VAL A 46 2.47 4.03 0.75
N ALA A 47 3.78 4.13 0.51
CA ALA A 47 4.78 3.46 1.35
C ALA A 47 4.81 4.03 2.78
N LEU A 48 4.86 5.36 2.92
CA LEU A 48 4.93 6.00 4.23
C LEU A 48 3.58 5.97 4.96
N GLY A 49 2.46 6.12 4.24
CA GLY A 49 1.12 5.97 4.81
C GLY A 49 0.87 4.58 5.37
N PHE A 50 1.33 3.54 4.68
CA PHE A 50 1.25 2.17 5.19
C PHE A 50 2.15 1.95 6.41
N SER A 51 3.41 2.43 6.39
CA SER A 51 4.30 2.35 7.55
C SER A 51 3.70 3.06 8.78
N LEU A 52 2.99 4.17 8.58
CA LEU A 52 2.25 4.85 9.65
C LEU A 52 1.14 3.95 10.23
N ILE A 53 0.39 3.23 9.40
CA ILE A 53 -0.62 2.28 9.89
C ILE A 53 0.05 1.18 10.73
N VAL A 54 1.17 0.61 10.27
CA VAL A 54 1.93 -0.40 11.03
C VAL A 54 2.35 0.15 12.39
N LEU A 55 2.85 1.39 12.43
CA LEU A 55 3.21 2.06 13.69
C LEU A 55 2.00 2.19 14.61
N LEU A 56 0.87 2.70 14.12
CA LEU A 56 -0.33 2.91 14.92
C LEU A 56 -0.94 1.60 15.45
N VAL A 57 -0.94 0.56 14.63
CA VAL A 57 -1.34 -0.79 15.07
C VAL A 57 -0.39 -1.29 16.14
N GLY A 58 0.91 -1.10 15.95
CA GLY A 58 1.95 -1.55 16.88
C GLY A 58 1.91 -0.86 18.25
N VAL A 59 1.49 0.42 18.31
CA VAL A 59 1.32 1.13 19.58
C VAL A 59 -0.06 0.91 20.23
N GLY A 60 -0.88 0.00 19.70
CA GLY A 60 -2.11 -0.44 20.33
C GLY A 60 -3.41 0.11 19.75
N ILE A 61 -3.37 1.06 18.79
CA ILE A 61 -4.59 1.57 18.14
C ILE A 61 -5.30 0.46 17.36
N GLY A 62 -4.56 -0.53 16.85
CA GLY A 62 -5.13 -1.70 16.20
C GLY A 62 -6.05 -2.51 17.11
N ALA A 63 -5.71 -2.68 18.40
CA ALA A 63 -6.55 -3.37 19.35
C ALA A 63 -7.87 -2.62 19.59
N ALA A 64 -7.85 -1.29 19.64
CA ALA A 64 -9.06 -0.50 19.75
C ALA A 64 -9.98 -0.67 18.52
N LEU A 65 -9.41 -0.64 17.31
CA LEU A 65 -10.19 -0.80 16.07
C LEU A 65 -10.79 -2.20 15.92
N THR A 66 -10.06 -3.25 16.31
CA THR A 66 -10.59 -4.63 16.29
C THR A 66 -11.70 -4.85 17.32
N SER A 67 -11.72 -4.05 18.40
CA SER A 67 -12.79 -4.07 19.40
C SER A 67 -14.10 -3.45 18.91
N TYR A 68 -14.09 -2.75 17.78
CA TYR A 68 -15.26 -2.12 17.18
C TYR A 68 -15.58 -2.71 15.79
N PRO A 69 -16.27 -3.87 15.72
CA PRO A 69 -16.55 -4.56 14.44
C PRO A 69 -17.26 -3.69 13.39
N ARG A 70 -18.09 -2.74 13.84
CA ARG A 70 -18.76 -1.79 12.93
C ARG A 70 -17.79 -0.85 12.22
N VAL A 71 -16.76 -0.37 12.91
CA VAL A 71 -15.73 0.49 12.33
C VAL A 71 -14.95 -0.30 11.26
N TYR A 72 -14.57 -1.54 11.59
CA TYR A 72 -13.91 -2.41 10.63
C TYR A 72 -14.77 -2.68 9.39
N ALA A 73 -16.05 -2.97 9.57
CA ALA A 73 -16.99 -3.19 8.47
C ALA A 73 -17.15 -1.93 7.58
N VAL A 74 -17.27 -0.74 8.18
CA VAL A 74 -17.33 0.53 7.41
C VAL A 74 -16.06 0.74 6.59
N MET A 75 -14.89 0.48 7.17
CA MET A 75 -13.60 0.59 6.44
C MET A 75 -13.53 -0.42 5.30
N GLN A 76 -13.93 -1.67 5.54
CA GLN A 76 -13.92 -2.74 4.54
C GLN A 76 -14.85 -2.41 3.36
N TRP A 77 -16.11 -2.06 3.63
CA TRP A 77 -17.07 -1.76 2.58
C TRP A 77 -16.77 -0.43 1.87
N GLY A 78 -16.25 0.56 2.60
CA GLY A 78 -15.76 1.82 2.01
C GLY A 78 -14.59 1.57 1.05
N GLY A 79 -13.67 0.68 1.42
CA GLY A 79 -12.58 0.24 0.55
C GLY A 79 -13.07 -0.47 -0.71
N VAL A 80 -14.03 -1.40 -0.57
CA VAL A 80 -14.66 -2.10 -1.71
C VAL A 80 -15.35 -1.11 -2.64
N ALA A 81 -16.17 -0.21 -2.11
CA ALA A 81 -16.88 0.81 -2.91
C ALA A 81 -15.88 1.71 -3.66
N TYR A 82 -14.81 2.13 -3.01
CA TYR A 82 -13.76 2.92 -3.66
C TYR A 82 -13.05 2.15 -4.78
N LEU A 83 -12.77 0.85 -4.58
CA LEU A 83 -12.17 0.02 -5.63
C LEU A 83 -13.08 -0.15 -6.84
N LEU A 84 -14.37 -0.34 -6.61
CA LEU A 84 -15.37 -0.40 -7.69
C LEU A 84 -15.45 0.93 -8.44
N TYR A 85 -15.46 2.05 -7.71
CA TYR A 85 -15.37 3.38 -8.31
C TYR A 85 -14.11 3.55 -9.16
N LEU A 86 -12.94 3.12 -8.63
CA LEU A 86 -11.68 3.22 -9.35
C LEU A 86 -11.67 2.35 -10.61
N ALA A 87 -12.17 1.11 -10.51
CA ALA A 87 -12.30 0.20 -11.65
C ALA A 87 -13.19 0.79 -12.71
N TRP A 88 -14.34 1.36 -12.33
CA TRP A 88 -15.25 2.06 -13.24
C TRP A 88 -14.59 3.29 -13.88
N ALA A 89 -13.91 4.13 -13.09
CA ALA A 89 -13.19 5.30 -13.59
C ALA A 89 -12.09 4.93 -14.60
N ILE A 90 -11.36 3.83 -14.36
CA ILE A 90 -10.35 3.31 -15.29
C ILE A 90 -11.03 2.80 -16.57
N ALA A 91 -12.11 2.02 -16.43
CA ALA A 91 -12.83 1.45 -17.59
C ALA A 91 -13.44 2.53 -18.50
N THR A 92 -13.79 3.68 -17.93
CA THR A 92 -14.43 4.80 -18.65
C THR A 92 -13.44 5.90 -19.09
N SER A 93 -12.15 5.82 -18.71
CA SER A 93 -11.17 6.87 -19.01
C SER A 93 -10.68 6.90 -20.47
N GLY A 94 -11.05 5.92 -21.29
CA GLY A 94 -10.61 5.81 -22.69
C GLY A 94 -9.14 5.35 -22.83
N PRO A 95 -8.68 5.09 -24.06
CA PRO A 95 -7.30 4.65 -24.30
C PRO A 95 -6.29 5.74 -23.90
N PRO A 96 -5.09 5.37 -23.44
CA PRO A 96 -4.02 6.31 -23.14
C PRO A 96 -3.67 7.13 -24.39
N THR A 97 -3.70 8.45 -24.30
CA THR A 97 -3.24 9.31 -25.39
C THR A 97 -1.72 9.31 -25.45
N ARG A 98 -1.14 9.13 -26.65
CA ARG A 98 0.31 9.11 -26.87
C ARG A 98 1.00 10.43 -26.49
N ASP A 99 0.28 11.53 -26.43
CA ASP A 99 0.85 12.87 -26.23
C ASP A 99 1.13 13.24 -24.74
N GLY A 100 1.04 12.29 -23.85
CA GLY A 100 1.42 12.50 -22.43
C GLY A 100 0.46 13.40 -21.64
N GLU A 101 -0.54 13.96 -22.27
CA GLU A 101 -1.61 14.74 -21.65
C GLU A 101 -2.77 13.82 -21.21
N GLY A 102 -2.45 12.84 -20.36
CA GLY A 102 -3.51 12.10 -19.66
C GLY A 102 -4.40 13.11 -18.93
N ARG A 103 -5.71 13.09 -19.21
CA ARG A 103 -6.68 13.91 -18.49
C ARG A 103 -6.63 13.52 -17.00
N GLY A 104 -5.90 14.30 -16.19
CA GLY A 104 -5.80 14.09 -14.75
C GLY A 104 -4.38 14.28 -14.22
N GLN A 105 -4.26 14.09 -12.92
CA GLN A 105 -2.99 14.10 -12.19
C GLN A 105 -2.83 12.80 -11.40
N PRO A 106 -1.58 12.34 -11.16
CA PRO A 106 -1.35 11.24 -10.25
C PRO A 106 -1.91 11.60 -8.88
N MET A 107 -2.28 10.59 -8.11
CA MET A 107 -2.69 10.81 -6.73
C MET A 107 -1.60 11.57 -5.96
N THR A 108 -2.03 12.56 -5.16
CA THR A 108 -1.10 13.30 -4.32
C THR A 108 -0.55 12.42 -3.20
N PHE A 109 0.56 12.83 -2.59
CA PHE A 109 1.12 12.16 -1.42
C PHE A 109 0.06 11.98 -0.30
N LEU A 110 -0.64 13.06 0.06
CA LEU A 110 -1.66 13.01 1.11
C LEU A 110 -2.85 12.15 0.73
N GLY A 111 -3.29 12.23 -0.54
CA GLY A 111 -4.38 11.37 -1.03
C GLY A 111 -4.01 9.89 -0.94
N ALA A 112 -2.79 9.53 -1.33
CA ALA A 112 -2.30 8.16 -1.28
C ALA A 112 -2.09 7.67 0.17
N ALA A 113 -1.60 8.53 1.06
CA ALA A 113 -1.48 8.21 2.49
C ALA A 113 -2.86 8.05 3.15
N ALA A 114 -3.80 8.94 2.84
CA ALA A 114 -5.18 8.84 3.33
C ALA A 114 -5.89 7.58 2.83
N PHE A 115 -5.63 7.16 1.58
CA PHE A 115 -6.18 5.93 1.02
C PHE A 115 -5.82 4.69 1.84
N GLN A 116 -4.67 4.67 2.51
CA GLN A 116 -4.27 3.53 3.34
C GLN A 116 -5.28 3.23 4.45
N TRP A 117 -5.99 4.25 4.96
CA TRP A 117 -6.98 4.11 6.03
C TRP A 117 -8.24 3.34 5.61
N ILE A 118 -8.58 3.37 4.33
CA ILE A 118 -9.72 2.65 3.76
C ILE A 118 -9.29 1.38 3.01
N ASN A 119 -7.97 1.12 2.90
CA ASN A 119 -7.44 -0.06 2.23
C ASN A 119 -7.46 -1.29 3.16
N PRO A 120 -8.39 -2.24 2.99
CA PRO A 120 -8.52 -3.38 3.90
C PRO A 120 -7.29 -4.28 3.90
N LYS A 121 -6.59 -4.40 2.75
CA LYS A 121 -5.35 -5.17 2.65
C LYS A 121 -4.28 -4.60 3.58
N GLY A 122 -4.15 -3.27 3.66
CA GLY A 122 -3.19 -2.62 4.56
C GLY A 122 -3.44 -2.96 6.02
N TRP A 123 -4.68 -2.90 6.47
CA TRP A 123 -5.05 -3.24 7.85
C TRP A 123 -4.79 -4.72 8.18
N VAL A 124 -5.20 -5.64 7.30
CA VAL A 124 -4.95 -7.08 7.50
C VAL A 124 -3.45 -7.37 7.58
N MET A 125 -2.65 -6.75 6.73
CA MET A 125 -1.19 -6.90 6.74
C MET A 125 -0.58 -6.33 8.04
N ALA A 126 -0.98 -5.13 8.46
CA ALA A 126 -0.43 -4.48 9.65
C ALA A 126 -0.80 -5.24 10.92
N VAL A 127 -2.08 -5.59 11.11
CA VAL A 127 -2.55 -6.38 12.26
C VAL A 127 -1.90 -7.77 12.27
N GLY A 128 -1.89 -8.45 11.10
CA GLY A 128 -1.27 -9.76 10.96
C GLY A 128 0.22 -9.75 11.30
N ALA A 129 0.96 -8.74 10.82
CA ALA A 129 2.38 -8.60 11.13
C ALA A 129 2.62 -8.36 12.63
N VAL A 130 1.94 -7.38 13.22
CA VAL A 130 2.14 -7.01 14.63
C VAL A 130 1.77 -8.14 15.57
N THR A 131 0.70 -8.89 15.28
CA THR A 131 0.28 -10.03 16.12
C THR A 131 1.16 -11.26 15.96
N THR A 132 1.52 -11.60 14.70
CA THR A 132 2.27 -12.82 14.41
C THR A 132 3.75 -12.69 14.78
N PHE A 133 4.34 -11.52 14.56
CA PHE A 133 5.76 -11.29 14.75
C PHE A 133 6.07 -10.42 15.98
N ALA A 134 5.16 -10.37 16.95
CA ALA A 134 5.35 -9.62 18.21
C ALA A 134 6.68 -9.93 18.93
N SER A 135 7.12 -11.20 18.85
CA SER A 135 8.34 -11.71 19.47
C SER A 135 9.62 -11.43 18.69
N LEU A 136 9.56 -10.67 17.59
CA LEU A 136 10.73 -10.32 16.76
C LEU A 136 11.82 -9.60 17.56
N ALA A 137 11.42 -8.72 18.46
CA ALA A 137 12.26 -8.02 19.42
C ALA A 137 11.39 -7.48 20.57
N ALA A 138 12.01 -6.97 21.63
CA ALA A 138 11.29 -6.26 22.68
C ALA A 138 10.69 -4.95 22.16
N PHE A 139 9.53 -4.56 22.70
CA PHE A 139 8.91 -3.26 22.40
C PHE A 139 9.83 -2.12 22.92
N PRO A 140 10.01 -1.03 22.17
CA PRO A 140 9.40 -0.69 20.89
C PRO A 140 10.21 -1.12 19.64
N LEU A 141 11.33 -1.84 19.82
CA LEU A 141 12.24 -2.19 18.72
C LEU A 141 11.58 -3.12 17.68
N ASN A 142 10.69 -4.03 18.10
CA ASN A 142 9.93 -4.87 17.19
C ASN A 142 9.10 -4.03 16.20
N ILE A 143 8.38 -3.01 16.69
CA ILE A 143 7.56 -2.15 15.84
C ILE A 143 8.42 -1.27 14.93
N ALA A 144 9.52 -0.71 15.45
CA ALA A 144 10.46 0.06 14.64
C ALA A 144 11.05 -0.79 13.50
N THR A 145 11.43 -2.05 13.78
CA THR A 145 11.93 -3.00 12.78
C THR A 145 10.84 -3.29 11.72
N MET A 146 9.60 -3.53 12.15
CA MET A 146 8.48 -3.76 11.22
C MET A 146 8.25 -2.55 10.32
N CYS A 147 8.22 -1.34 10.87
CA CYS A 147 8.07 -0.11 10.09
C CYS A 147 9.21 0.07 9.08
N ALA A 148 10.46 -0.19 9.48
CA ALA A 148 11.62 -0.08 8.60
C ALA A 148 11.55 -1.09 7.44
N VAL A 149 11.30 -2.37 7.73
CA VAL A 149 11.19 -3.43 6.71
C VAL A 149 10.03 -3.15 5.76
N PHE A 150 8.86 -2.84 6.27
CA PHE A 150 7.71 -2.49 5.42
C PHE A 150 7.94 -1.19 4.63
N GLY A 151 8.62 -0.21 5.20
CA GLY A 151 8.99 1.02 4.51
C GLY A 151 9.92 0.74 3.32
N VAL A 152 11.02 0.04 3.54
CA VAL A 152 11.99 -0.29 2.49
C VAL A 152 11.38 -1.18 1.41
N LEU A 153 10.75 -2.30 1.80
CA LEU A 153 10.12 -3.22 0.84
C LEU A 153 8.91 -2.59 0.16
N GLY A 154 8.17 -1.72 0.88
CA GLY A 154 7.04 -0.97 0.33
C GLY A 154 7.48 0.00 -0.76
N LEU A 155 8.58 0.73 -0.55
CA LEU A 155 9.17 1.59 -1.58
C LEU A 155 9.63 0.77 -2.79
N ALA A 156 10.30 -0.36 -2.57
CA ALA A 156 10.75 -1.24 -3.63
C ALA A 156 9.57 -1.81 -4.44
N SER A 157 8.56 -2.36 -3.78
CA SER A 157 7.35 -2.89 -4.42
C SER A 157 6.61 -1.82 -5.20
N SER A 158 6.37 -0.66 -4.58
CA SER A 158 5.70 0.46 -5.23
C SER A 158 6.46 0.92 -6.48
N GLY A 159 7.79 1.00 -6.39
CA GLY A 159 8.66 1.32 -7.52
C GLY A 159 8.53 0.32 -8.67
N VAL A 160 8.54 -0.97 -8.37
CA VAL A 160 8.36 -2.06 -9.35
C VAL A 160 7.02 -1.92 -10.07
N TRP A 161 5.92 -1.71 -9.35
CA TRP A 161 4.59 -1.56 -9.96
C TRP A 161 4.47 -0.31 -10.83
N VAL A 162 5.07 0.82 -10.42
CA VAL A 162 5.14 2.05 -11.26
C VAL A 162 5.95 1.81 -12.53
N LEU A 163 7.12 1.18 -12.40
CA LEU A 163 7.97 0.86 -13.56
C LEU A 163 7.31 -0.13 -14.49
N PHE A 164 6.60 -1.13 -13.96
CA PHE A 164 5.82 -2.07 -14.77
C PHE A 164 4.75 -1.34 -15.59
N GLY A 165 4.00 -0.43 -14.96
CA GLY A 165 3.04 0.42 -15.66
C GLY A 165 3.69 1.29 -16.73
N GLN A 166 4.83 1.90 -16.43
CA GLN A 166 5.58 2.71 -17.40
C GLN A 166 6.12 1.86 -18.57
N ALA A 167 6.53 0.62 -18.32
CA ALA A 167 6.98 -0.29 -19.38
C ALA A 167 5.82 -0.67 -20.31
N LEU A 168 4.64 -0.97 -19.76
CA LEU A 168 3.43 -1.23 -20.55
C LEU A 168 3.09 -0.08 -21.50
N ARG A 169 3.28 1.18 -21.07
CA ARG A 169 3.08 2.37 -21.93
C ARG A 169 3.93 2.35 -23.20
N ARG A 170 5.10 1.72 -23.17
CA ARG A 170 6.00 1.65 -24.34
C ARG A 170 5.60 0.57 -25.33
N LEU A 171 4.74 -0.37 -24.89
CA LEU A 171 4.27 -1.49 -25.71
C LEU A 171 2.91 -1.20 -26.36
N LEU A 172 2.15 -0.25 -25.81
CA LEU A 172 0.86 0.22 -26.29
C LEU A 172 1.05 1.48 -27.19
#